data_c0d74b31c16930ec9bbc601dd7b9d625
#
_entry.id   c0d74b31c16930ec9bbc601dd7b9d625
#
_cell.length_a   1.000
_cell.length_b   1.000
_cell.length_c   1.000
_cell.angle_alpha   90.00
_cell.angle_beta   90.00
_cell.angle_gamma   90.00
#
_symmetry.space_group_name_H-M   'P 1'
#
loop_
_entity.id
_entity.type
_entity.pdbx_description
1 polymer ?
#
loop_
_entity_poly.entity_id
_entity_poly.type
_entity_poly.pdbx_seq_one_letter_code
_entity_poly.pdbx_strand_id
1 'polypeptide(L)'
;MNKFGNFFRAEEELHVPGVGADIEIMADDEKNLEVLRYSSATDSTLGLLFENGAHGREFLAYTLEDEFREEKVSAETRIPEGTYDVKLRTVGGFHSRYLDKFGADFHKGMLHVQDVPGFEYILIHTGNTEEHTMGCLLVADTSQQNITKDGFIGASVNAYKRIYPSLAQWLADGNKLTITYIDYDNPRN
;
A
#
# COMPACT_ATOMS: atom_id res chain seq x y z
N MET A 1 -35.96 -8.53 54.76
CA MET A 1 -36.69 -8.55 53.48
C MET A 1 -36.13 -7.43 52.63
N ASN A 2 -35.16 -7.73 51.78
CA ASN A 2 -34.51 -6.75 50.91
C ASN A 2 -35.13 -6.82 49.51
N LYS A 3 -35.69 -5.72 49.08
CA LYS A 3 -36.11 -5.53 47.70
C LYS A 3 -35.00 -4.70 46.98
N PHE A 4 -34.21 -5.33 46.17
CA PHE A 4 -33.35 -4.62 45.18
C PHE A 4 -34.18 -4.44 43.92
N GLY A 5 -34.48 -3.20 43.60
CA GLY A 5 -35.09 -2.81 42.34
C GLY A 5 -34.05 -2.78 41.25
N ASN A 6 -34.32 -3.44 40.12
CA ASN A 6 -33.58 -3.37 38.89
C ASN A 6 -33.76 -1.98 38.28
N PHE A 7 -32.66 -1.22 38.19
CA PHE A 7 -32.56 -0.04 37.34
C PHE A 7 -32.01 -0.50 35.98
N PHE A 8 -32.88 -0.74 35.02
CA PHE A 8 -32.50 -0.71 33.62
C PHE A 8 -32.33 0.74 33.24
N ARG A 9 -31.09 1.16 32.98
CA ARG A 9 -30.76 2.44 32.38
C ARG A 9 -30.92 2.27 30.89
N ALA A 10 -31.89 2.96 30.28
CA ALA A 10 -31.95 3.11 28.84
C ALA A 10 -30.70 3.84 28.37
N GLU A 11 -29.95 3.25 27.45
CA GLU A 11 -28.90 3.93 26.71
C GLU A 11 -29.59 4.93 25.76
N GLU A 12 -29.49 6.22 26.09
CA GLU A 12 -29.82 7.28 25.15
C GLU A 12 -28.76 7.27 24.06
N GLU A 13 -29.16 6.88 22.85
CA GLU A 13 -28.35 7.12 21.63
C GLU A 13 -28.17 8.63 21.46
N LEU A 14 -26.96 9.11 21.67
CA LEU A 14 -26.54 10.46 21.32
C LEU A 14 -26.55 10.59 19.79
N HIS A 15 -27.64 11.06 19.23
CA HIS A 15 -27.73 11.44 17.83
C HIS A 15 -26.92 12.73 17.61
N VAL A 16 -25.70 12.63 17.04
CA VAL A 16 -24.92 13.77 16.61
C VAL A 16 -25.26 14.06 15.14
N PRO A 17 -25.96 15.16 14.82
CA PRO A 17 -26.27 15.49 13.43
C PRO A 17 -24.99 16.04 12.76
N GLY A 18 -24.53 15.40 11.69
CA GLY A 18 -23.59 16.00 10.74
C GLY A 18 -22.25 15.33 10.51
N VAL A 19 -22.06 14.05 10.86
CA VAL A 19 -20.90 13.28 10.39
C VAL A 19 -21.41 12.01 9.71
N GLY A 20 -22.02 12.19 8.56
CA GLY A 20 -22.33 11.12 7.63
C GLY A 20 -21.15 10.89 6.67
N ALA A 21 -20.02 10.44 7.18
CA ALA A 21 -19.13 9.63 6.35
C ALA A 21 -19.62 8.20 6.55
N ASP A 22 -20.22 7.62 5.53
CA ASP A 22 -20.53 6.21 5.48
C ASP A 22 -19.20 5.47 5.70
N ILE A 23 -19.00 4.93 6.90
CA ILE A 23 -17.89 4.01 7.17
C ILE A 23 -18.31 2.74 6.44
N GLU A 24 -17.81 2.56 5.22
CA GLU A 24 -17.88 1.28 4.53
C GLU A 24 -17.18 0.26 5.42
N ILE A 25 -17.96 -0.58 6.12
CA ILE A 25 -17.41 -1.70 6.88
C ILE A 25 -16.89 -2.68 5.83
N MET A 26 -15.58 -2.75 5.68
CA MET A 26 -14.95 -3.73 4.80
C MET A 26 -15.32 -5.14 5.29
N ALA A 27 -15.60 -6.03 4.35
CA ALA A 27 -15.84 -7.43 4.68
C ALA A 27 -14.57 -8.04 5.33
N ASP A 28 -14.76 -9.00 6.24
CA ASP A 28 -13.65 -9.62 6.99
C ASP A 28 -12.62 -10.33 6.09
N ASP A 29 -12.96 -10.57 4.81
CA ASP A 29 -12.14 -11.19 3.78
C ASP A 29 -11.52 -10.19 2.77
N GLU A 30 -11.68 -8.89 3.01
CA GLU A 30 -11.12 -7.82 2.17
C GLU A 30 -10.13 -6.94 2.96
N LYS A 31 -9.01 -6.61 2.33
CA LYS A 31 -8.05 -5.61 2.79
C LYS A 31 -7.75 -4.61 1.69
N ASN A 32 -7.57 -3.36 2.06
CA ASN A 32 -7.14 -2.31 1.16
C ASN A 32 -5.81 -1.72 1.63
N LEU A 33 -4.81 -1.73 0.75
CA LEU A 33 -3.61 -0.92 0.89
C LEU A 33 -3.87 0.45 0.29
N GLU A 34 -3.31 1.49 0.89
CA GLU A 34 -3.41 2.85 0.39
C GLU A 34 -2.03 3.49 0.32
N VAL A 35 -1.65 3.97 -0.86
CA VAL A 35 -0.47 4.79 -1.09
C VAL A 35 -0.89 6.25 -1.16
N LEU A 36 -0.56 7.03 -0.11
CA LEU A 36 -0.76 8.47 -0.07
C LEU A 36 0.53 9.16 -0.51
N ARG A 37 0.57 9.70 -1.72
CA ARG A 37 1.71 10.43 -2.28
C ARG A 37 1.76 11.84 -1.71
N TYR A 38 2.88 12.21 -1.11
CA TYR A 38 3.02 13.49 -0.43
C TYR A 38 4.11 14.39 -1.00
N SER A 39 4.96 13.88 -1.90
CA SER A 39 6.03 14.66 -2.53
C SER A 39 6.37 14.12 -3.91
N SER A 40 5.94 14.84 -4.94
CA SER A 40 6.29 14.59 -6.35
C SER A 40 7.37 15.55 -6.81
N ALA A 41 8.48 15.02 -7.30
CA ALA A 41 9.62 15.76 -7.79
C ALA A 41 9.98 15.35 -9.22
N THR A 42 11.13 15.80 -9.72
CA THR A 42 11.54 15.64 -11.12
C THR A 42 11.71 14.18 -11.52
N ASP A 43 12.19 13.34 -10.61
CA ASP A 43 12.70 11.97 -10.88
C ASP A 43 12.03 10.93 -10.00
N SER A 44 11.26 11.32 -8.99
CA SER A 44 10.63 10.37 -8.08
C SER A 44 9.42 10.93 -7.37
N THR A 45 8.55 10.04 -6.92
CA THR A 45 7.39 10.33 -6.09
C THR A 45 7.52 9.58 -4.76
N LEU A 46 7.47 10.32 -3.64
CA LEU A 46 7.46 9.76 -2.30
C LEU A 46 6.04 9.63 -1.77
N GLY A 47 5.77 8.53 -1.08
CA GLY A 47 4.47 8.24 -0.50
C GLY A 47 4.55 7.54 0.85
N LEU A 48 3.38 7.34 1.45
CA LEU A 48 3.14 6.58 2.66
C LEU A 48 2.21 5.42 2.31
N LEU A 49 2.60 4.21 2.68
CA LEU A 49 1.77 3.01 2.54
C LEU A 49 1.03 2.76 3.85
N PHE A 50 -0.29 2.62 3.76
CA PHE A 50 -1.16 2.23 4.86
C PHE A 50 -1.90 0.94 4.53
N GLU A 51 -2.31 0.21 5.56
CA GLU A 51 -3.35 -0.82 5.49
C GLU A 51 -4.61 -0.27 6.14
N ASN A 52 -5.72 -0.29 5.40
CA ASN A 52 -7.05 0.01 5.90
C ASN A 52 -7.75 -1.31 6.23
N GLY A 53 -8.19 -1.49 7.45
CA GLY A 53 -8.85 -2.69 7.92
C GLY A 53 -9.92 -2.37 8.97
N ALA A 54 -10.56 -3.39 9.54
CA ALA A 54 -11.64 -3.26 10.51
C ALA A 54 -11.28 -2.43 11.76
N HIS A 55 -9.98 -2.32 12.08
CA HIS A 55 -9.49 -1.56 13.24
C HIS A 55 -8.97 -0.16 12.90
N GLY A 56 -9.19 0.31 11.66
CA GLY A 56 -8.75 1.61 11.17
C GLY A 56 -7.55 1.53 10.24
N ARG A 57 -6.88 2.66 10.09
CA ARG A 57 -5.76 2.87 9.17
C ARG A 57 -4.42 2.69 9.90
N GLU A 58 -3.59 1.76 9.45
CA GLU A 58 -2.27 1.46 9.99
C GLU A 58 -1.16 1.86 9.01
N PHE A 59 -0.17 2.63 9.47
CA PHE A 59 1.02 2.93 8.67
C PHE A 59 1.92 1.70 8.55
N LEU A 60 2.26 1.33 7.31
CA LEU A 60 3.10 0.17 7.02
C LEU A 60 4.53 0.56 6.61
N ALA A 61 4.70 1.50 5.69
CA ALA A 61 6.01 1.82 5.12
C ALA A 61 6.03 3.17 4.42
N TYR A 62 7.22 3.74 4.19
CA TYR A 62 7.44 4.75 3.17
C TYR A 62 7.52 4.09 1.81
N THR A 63 7.11 4.82 0.75
CA THR A 63 7.17 4.34 -0.63
C THR A 63 7.94 5.28 -1.52
N LEU A 64 8.47 4.72 -2.61
CA LEU A 64 9.02 5.47 -3.73
C LEU A 64 8.55 4.85 -5.04
N GLU A 65 8.15 5.72 -5.97
CA GLU A 65 7.82 5.42 -7.36
C GLU A 65 8.63 6.36 -8.26
N ASP A 66 8.59 6.11 -9.57
CA ASP A 66 9.05 7.06 -10.59
C ASP A 66 8.30 8.40 -10.49
N GLU A 67 8.64 9.38 -11.28
CA GLU A 67 7.99 10.68 -11.33
C GLU A 67 6.58 10.64 -11.95
N PHE A 68 5.83 11.71 -11.74
CA PHE A 68 4.58 11.96 -12.46
C PHE A 68 4.86 12.37 -13.91
N ARG A 69 4.14 11.76 -14.84
CA ARG A 69 4.08 12.19 -16.25
C ARG A 69 2.66 12.10 -16.77
N GLU A 70 2.21 13.11 -17.51
CA GLU A 70 0.89 13.10 -18.18
C GLU A 70 0.83 12.01 -19.25
N GLU A 71 1.90 11.88 -20.05
CA GLU A 71 2.07 10.82 -21.02
C GLU A 71 3.08 9.80 -20.50
N LYS A 72 2.67 8.52 -20.53
CA LYS A 72 3.50 7.44 -20.04
C LYS A 72 4.81 7.30 -20.82
N VAL A 73 5.92 7.37 -20.11
CA VAL A 73 7.25 6.95 -20.57
C VAL A 73 7.61 5.63 -19.88
N SER A 74 8.07 4.65 -20.64
CA SER A 74 8.39 3.33 -20.11
C SER A 74 9.54 3.42 -19.11
N ALA A 75 9.36 2.82 -17.93
CA ALA A 75 10.31 2.82 -16.83
C ALA A 75 10.60 4.19 -16.16
N GLU A 76 9.82 5.23 -16.51
CA GLU A 76 9.97 6.57 -15.97
C GLU A 76 8.61 7.22 -15.66
N THR A 77 7.62 6.42 -15.27
CA THR A 77 6.29 6.96 -14.93
C THR A 77 5.71 6.17 -13.77
N ARG A 78 5.30 6.88 -12.72
CA ARG A 78 4.62 6.29 -11.57
C ARG A 78 3.27 5.69 -11.96
N ILE A 79 2.73 4.84 -11.08
CA ILE A 79 1.42 4.20 -11.25
C ILE A 79 0.32 5.27 -11.29
N PRO A 80 -0.66 5.23 -12.21
CA PRO A 80 -1.81 6.15 -12.20
C PRO A 80 -2.60 6.07 -10.89
N GLU A 81 -3.27 7.17 -10.51
CA GLU A 81 -4.27 7.15 -9.43
C GLU A 81 -5.37 6.14 -9.74
N GLY A 82 -5.86 5.46 -8.72
CA GLY A 82 -6.91 4.45 -8.85
C GLY A 82 -6.77 3.33 -7.83
N THR A 83 -7.71 2.41 -7.87
CA THR A 83 -7.72 1.20 -7.04
C THR A 83 -7.53 -0.02 -7.91
N TYR A 84 -6.59 -0.87 -7.53
CA TYR A 84 -6.17 -2.04 -8.29
C TYR A 84 -6.15 -3.29 -7.41
N ASP A 85 -6.49 -4.44 -7.99
CA ASP A 85 -6.32 -5.73 -7.32
C ASP A 85 -4.85 -6.07 -7.15
N VAL A 86 -4.50 -6.75 -6.05
CA VAL A 86 -3.18 -7.32 -5.82
C VAL A 86 -3.28 -8.84 -5.76
N LYS A 87 -2.36 -9.54 -6.46
CA LYS A 87 -2.28 -11.00 -6.47
C LYS A 87 -0.85 -11.49 -6.28
N LEU A 88 -0.69 -12.75 -5.89
CA LEU A 88 0.61 -13.40 -5.87
C LEU A 88 1.02 -13.85 -7.28
N ARG A 89 2.18 -13.37 -7.74
CA ARG A 89 2.82 -13.80 -9.00
C ARG A 89 3.97 -14.74 -8.70
N THR A 90 3.85 -15.99 -9.13
CA THR A 90 4.81 -17.07 -8.86
C THR A 90 5.68 -17.42 -10.07
N VAL A 91 5.82 -16.49 -11.02
CA VAL A 91 6.64 -16.67 -12.23
C VAL A 91 7.45 -15.41 -12.54
N GLY A 92 8.53 -15.56 -13.32
CA GLY A 92 9.40 -14.48 -13.79
C GLY A 92 10.63 -14.24 -12.92
N GLY A 93 11.56 -13.41 -13.43
CA GLY A 93 12.87 -13.22 -12.84
C GLY A 93 12.88 -12.60 -11.44
N PHE A 94 11.92 -11.72 -11.12
CA PHE A 94 11.76 -11.17 -9.77
C PHE A 94 11.36 -12.26 -8.77
N HIS A 95 10.39 -13.11 -9.13
CA HIS A 95 10.00 -14.23 -8.28
C HIS A 95 11.18 -15.16 -7.99
N SER A 96 11.92 -15.59 -9.00
CA SER A 96 13.07 -16.47 -8.81
C SER A 96 14.15 -15.85 -7.92
N ARG A 97 14.51 -14.58 -8.15
CA ARG A 97 15.49 -13.85 -7.31
C ARG A 97 15.04 -13.72 -5.85
N TYR A 98 13.75 -13.51 -5.61
CA TYR A 98 13.21 -13.40 -4.25
C TYR A 98 13.12 -14.75 -3.56
N LEU A 99 12.81 -15.81 -4.31
CA LEU A 99 12.85 -17.18 -3.82
C LEU A 99 14.27 -17.57 -3.39
N ASP A 100 15.29 -17.27 -4.21
CA ASP A 100 16.70 -17.50 -3.89
C ASP A 100 17.17 -16.68 -2.69
N LYS A 101 16.74 -15.40 -2.60
CA LYS A 101 17.17 -14.47 -1.55
C LYS A 101 16.54 -14.74 -0.19
N PHE A 102 15.26 -15.10 -0.15
CA PHE A 102 14.48 -15.18 1.08
C PHE A 102 14.06 -16.60 1.46
N GLY A 103 14.14 -17.56 0.52
CA GLY A 103 13.72 -18.94 0.71
C GLY A 103 12.22 -19.16 0.52
N ALA A 104 11.83 -20.41 0.26
CA ALA A 104 10.45 -20.81 -0.03
C ALA A 104 9.51 -20.67 1.19
N ASP A 105 10.03 -20.79 2.39
CA ASP A 105 9.25 -20.63 3.61
C ASP A 105 8.73 -19.18 3.77
N PHE A 106 9.53 -18.21 3.34
CA PHE A 106 9.19 -16.80 3.37
C PHE A 106 8.45 -16.36 2.10
N HIS A 107 9.00 -16.67 0.91
CA HIS A 107 8.53 -16.11 -0.36
C HIS A 107 7.46 -16.98 -1.02
N LYS A 108 6.21 -16.53 -1.00
CA LYS A 108 5.05 -17.21 -1.62
C LYS A 108 4.81 -16.79 -3.08
N GLY A 109 5.33 -15.64 -3.49
CA GLY A 109 5.15 -15.00 -4.80
C GLY A 109 5.39 -13.50 -4.69
N MET A 110 5.59 -12.81 -5.81
CA MET A 110 5.64 -11.33 -5.80
C MET A 110 4.23 -10.76 -5.60
N LEU A 111 4.10 -9.71 -4.79
CA LEU A 111 2.89 -8.90 -4.74
C LEU A 111 2.78 -8.15 -6.08
N HIS A 112 1.80 -8.51 -6.89
CA HIS A 112 1.60 -8.03 -8.26
C HIS A 112 0.31 -7.22 -8.36
N VAL A 113 0.42 -5.93 -8.63
CA VAL A 113 -0.69 -5.01 -8.88
C VAL A 113 -1.23 -5.29 -10.28
N GLN A 114 -2.54 -5.58 -10.38
CA GLN A 114 -3.19 -6.06 -11.58
C GLN A 114 -3.77 -4.92 -12.41
N ASP A 115 -3.82 -5.11 -13.72
CA ASP A 115 -4.62 -4.34 -14.69
C ASP A 115 -4.40 -2.81 -14.62
N VAL A 116 -3.18 -2.39 -14.28
CA VAL A 116 -2.79 -0.96 -14.29
C VAL A 116 -2.74 -0.47 -15.74
N PRO A 117 -3.52 0.56 -16.12
CA PRO A 117 -3.60 1.04 -17.50
C PRO A 117 -2.23 1.44 -18.07
N GLY A 118 -1.84 0.79 -19.18
CA GLY A 118 -0.58 1.05 -19.85
C GLY A 118 0.67 0.45 -19.16
N PHE A 119 0.53 -0.34 -18.10
CA PHE A 119 1.64 -0.97 -17.41
C PHE A 119 1.51 -2.50 -17.44
N GLU A 120 2.66 -3.17 -17.42
CA GLU A 120 2.75 -4.61 -17.27
C GLU A 120 3.64 -4.94 -16.07
N TYR A 121 3.24 -5.96 -15.30
CA TYR A 121 4.04 -6.53 -14.21
C TYR A 121 4.45 -5.57 -13.12
N ILE A 122 3.55 -4.69 -12.69
CA ILE A 122 3.78 -3.80 -11.54
C ILE A 122 3.89 -4.62 -10.25
N LEU A 123 5.03 -4.54 -9.59
CA LEU A 123 5.35 -5.30 -8.38
C LEU A 123 5.57 -4.36 -7.19
N ILE A 124 5.27 -4.86 -5.99
CA ILE A 124 5.72 -4.24 -4.74
C ILE A 124 7.00 -4.97 -4.33
N HIS A 125 8.13 -4.23 -4.29
CA HIS A 125 9.42 -4.86 -4.06
C HIS A 125 10.43 -3.96 -3.32
N THR A 126 11.64 -4.48 -3.09
CA THR A 126 12.73 -3.75 -2.43
C THR A 126 13.50 -2.89 -3.41
N GLY A 127 13.88 -1.69 -2.98
CA GLY A 127 14.70 -0.74 -3.73
C GLY A 127 14.91 0.52 -2.89
N ASN A 128 15.75 1.43 -3.33
CA ASN A 128 16.11 2.62 -2.57
C ASN A 128 15.96 3.91 -3.37
N THR A 129 16.03 3.87 -4.69
CA THR A 129 15.93 4.99 -5.62
C THR A 129 15.04 4.64 -6.79
N GLU A 130 14.66 5.63 -7.59
CA GLU A 130 13.87 5.48 -8.83
C GLU A 130 14.53 4.50 -9.81
N GLU A 131 15.86 4.46 -9.90
CA GLU A 131 16.60 3.51 -10.74
C GLU A 131 16.28 2.04 -10.45
N HIS A 132 15.66 1.76 -9.29
CA HIS A 132 15.28 0.40 -8.89
C HIS A 132 13.84 0.05 -9.23
N THR A 133 13.01 0.99 -9.73
CA THR A 133 11.56 0.77 -9.86
C THR A 133 11.10 0.34 -11.26
N MET A 134 11.43 1.06 -12.32
CA MET A 134 10.90 0.84 -13.68
C MET A 134 9.36 0.81 -13.73
N GLY A 135 8.67 1.62 -12.92
CA GLY A 135 7.21 1.69 -12.78
C GLY A 135 6.64 0.88 -11.62
N CYS A 136 7.45 0.20 -10.83
CA CYS A 136 7.03 -0.57 -9.66
C CYS A 136 6.92 0.30 -8.39
N LEU A 137 6.30 -0.24 -7.33
CA LEU A 137 6.25 0.38 -6.01
C LEU A 137 7.38 -0.16 -5.13
N LEU A 138 8.24 0.73 -4.63
CA LEU A 138 9.25 0.41 -3.64
C LEU A 138 8.75 0.73 -2.24
N VAL A 139 9.17 -0.08 -1.24
CA VAL A 139 8.81 0.09 0.18
C VAL A 139 10.05 0.17 1.07
N ALA A 140 10.00 1.00 2.12
CA ALA A 140 11.12 1.17 3.04
C ALA A 140 10.69 1.65 4.44
N ASP A 141 11.62 1.57 5.42
CA ASP A 141 11.37 2.04 6.79
C ASP A 141 11.73 3.52 6.99
N THR A 142 12.48 4.13 6.07
CA THR A 142 12.84 5.55 6.13
C THR A 142 12.71 6.22 4.78
N SER A 143 12.51 7.54 4.76
CA SER A 143 12.43 8.37 3.56
C SER A 143 13.28 9.63 3.72
N GLN A 144 13.87 10.08 2.62
CA GLN A 144 14.54 11.37 2.50
C GLN A 144 13.78 12.25 1.49
N GLN A 145 13.90 13.57 1.62
CA GLN A 145 13.25 14.50 0.69
C GLN A 145 13.80 14.34 -0.74
N ASN A 146 12.95 14.54 -1.75
CA ASN A 146 13.27 14.44 -3.18
C ASN A 146 13.18 15.78 -3.93
N ILE A 147 13.06 16.91 -3.22
CA ILE A 147 12.85 18.25 -3.83
C ILE A 147 14.18 18.86 -4.31
N THR A 148 15.26 18.70 -3.54
CA THR A 148 16.56 19.34 -3.84
C THR A 148 17.62 18.35 -4.32
N LYS A 149 17.30 17.07 -4.38
CA LYS A 149 18.14 15.96 -4.84
C LYS A 149 17.26 14.75 -5.14
N ASP A 150 17.81 13.73 -5.77
CA ASP A 150 17.14 12.48 -6.10
C ASP A 150 16.51 11.85 -4.86
N GLY A 151 15.32 11.28 -5.02
CA GLY A 151 14.58 10.63 -3.96
C GLY A 151 15.30 9.38 -3.44
N PHE A 152 15.23 9.17 -2.14
CA PHE A 152 15.82 8.00 -1.50
C PHE A 152 14.95 7.50 -0.36
N ILE A 153 14.76 6.17 -0.32
CA ILE A 153 14.16 5.45 0.80
C ILE A 153 15.14 4.41 1.35
N GLY A 154 15.19 4.28 2.68
CA GLY A 154 16.19 3.45 3.37
C GLY A 154 15.59 2.25 4.08
N ALA A 155 16.44 1.26 4.37
CA ALA A 155 16.06 0.01 5.05
C ALA A 155 14.94 -0.77 4.33
N SER A 156 14.92 -0.74 3.00
CA SER A 156 13.87 -1.32 2.16
C SER A 156 13.67 -2.82 2.40
N VAL A 157 14.75 -3.59 2.56
CA VAL A 157 14.66 -5.03 2.85
C VAL A 157 13.98 -5.29 4.21
N ASN A 158 14.22 -4.44 5.21
CA ASN A 158 13.62 -4.58 6.54
C ASN A 158 12.10 -4.31 6.46
N ALA A 159 11.69 -3.22 5.82
CA ALA A 159 10.28 -2.92 5.58
C ALA A 159 9.59 -4.07 4.84
N TYR A 160 10.18 -4.54 3.74
CA TYR A 160 9.61 -5.66 2.98
C TYR A 160 9.44 -6.93 3.82
N LYS A 161 10.46 -7.30 4.61
CA LYS A 161 10.37 -8.45 5.50
C LYS A 161 9.31 -8.33 6.57
N ARG A 162 8.99 -7.11 7.00
CA ARG A 162 7.97 -6.84 8.02
C ARG A 162 6.56 -6.90 7.45
N ILE A 163 6.33 -6.30 6.27
CA ILE A 163 4.98 -6.18 5.69
C ILE A 163 4.57 -7.38 4.82
N TYR A 164 5.51 -7.96 4.08
CA TYR A 164 5.23 -8.99 3.07
C TYR A 164 4.54 -10.25 3.64
N PRO A 165 4.97 -10.84 4.79
CA PRO A 165 4.44 -12.13 5.23
C PRO A 165 2.93 -12.12 5.48
N SER A 166 2.40 -11.06 6.12
CA SER A 166 0.97 -10.94 6.39
C SER A 166 0.14 -10.78 5.11
N LEU A 167 0.61 -9.95 4.17
CA LEU A 167 -0.07 -9.73 2.90
C LEU A 167 -0.02 -10.97 1.99
N ALA A 168 1.13 -11.64 1.94
CA ALA A 168 1.28 -12.86 1.16
C ALA A 168 0.45 -14.02 1.70
N GLN A 169 0.38 -14.18 3.03
CA GLN A 169 -0.47 -15.18 3.65
C GLN A 169 -1.96 -14.87 3.40
N TRP A 170 -2.38 -13.62 3.57
CA TRP A 170 -3.73 -13.16 3.28
C TRP A 170 -4.19 -13.56 1.87
N LEU A 171 -3.35 -13.30 0.87
CA LEU A 171 -3.60 -13.68 -0.52
C LEU A 171 -3.56 -15.20 -0.75
N ALA A 172 -2.65 -15.92 -0.07
CA ALA A 172 -2.54 -17.37 -0.16
C ALA A 172 -3.77 -18.09 0.42
N ASP A 173 -4.42 -17.50 1.41
CA ASP A 173 -5.67 -17.98 2.01
C ASP A 173 -6.90 -17.71 1.12
N GLY A 174 -6.71 -17.05 -0.03
CA GLY A 174 -7.76 -16.79 -1.03
C GLY A 174 -8.55 -15.51 -0.81
N ASN A 175 -8.12 -14.67 0.13
CA ASN A 175 -8.77 -13.41 0.44
C ASN A 175 -8.43 -12.32 -0.60
N LYS A 176 -9.24 -11.25 -0.64
CA LYS A 176 -9.06 -10.13 -1.54
C LYS A 176 -8.12 -9.08 -0.95
N LEU A 177 -7.20 -8.58 -1.76
CA LEU A 177 -6.32 -7.46 -1.44
C LEU A 177 -6.38 -6.46 -2.60
N THR A 178 -6.64 -5.19 -2.27
CA THR A 178 -6.56 -4.09 -3.21
C THR A 178 -5.50 -3.08 -2.79
N ILE A 179 -5.07 -2.22 -3.71
CA ILE A 179 -4.20 -1.08 -3.44
C ILE A 179 -4.75 0.16 -4.13
N THR A 180 -4.89 1.25 -3.38
CA THR A 180 -5.39 2.54 -3.87
C THR A 180 -4.25 3.55 -3.87
N TYR A 181 -4.04 4.25 -4.99
CA TYR A 181 -3.05 5.32 -5.13
C TYR A 181 -3.75 6.67 -5.12
N ILE A 182 -3.31 7.58 -4.25
CA ILE A 182 -3.91 8.91 -4.02
C ILE A 182 -2.82 9.98 -4.06
N ASP A 183 -3.03 11.00 -4.89
CA ASP A 183 -2.16 12.19 -4.96
C ASP A 183 -2.61 13.23 -3.94
N TYR A 184 -1.84 13.41 -2.88
CA TYR A 184 -2.09 14.47 -1.89
C TYR A 184 -1.44 15.80 -2.30
N ASP A 185 -0.28 15.77 -2.92
CA ASP A 185 0.52 16.93 -3.29
C ASP A 185 0.16 17.54 -4.65
N ASN A 186 -0.80 16.95 -5.38
CA ASN A 186 -1.28 17.39 -6.69
C ASN A 186 -0.15 17.89 -7.65
N PRO A 187 0.63 16.99 -8.25
CA PRO A 187 1.80 17.34 -9.07
C PRO A 187 1.45 18.09 -10.36
N ARG A 188 0.18 18.28 -10.67
CA ARG A 188 -0.34 19.00 -11.84
C ARG A 188 -0.49 20.52 -11.63
N ASN A 189 -0.15 21.04 -10.45
CA ASN A 189 -0.16 22.48 -10.12
C ASN A 189 1.24 23.08 -10.13
#